data_dca9993b798142a8332995510c749358
#
_entry.id   dca9993b798142a8332995510c749358
#
_cell.length_a   1.000
_cell.length_b   1.000
_cell.length_c   1.000
_cell.angle_alpha   90.00
_cell.angle_beta   90.00
_cell.angle_gamma   90.00
#
_symmetry.space_group_name_H-M   'P 1'
#
loop_
_entity.id
_entity.type
_entity.pdbx_description
1 polymer ?
#
loop_
_entity_poly.entity_id
_entity_poly.type
_entity_poly.pdbx_seq_one_letter_code
_entity_poly.pdbx_strand_id
1 'polypeptide(L)'
;GKGVKVWDKDGNEYIDMFAGIAVNALGHAHPKLVNALQGQVEKLIHVSNIYYNEPAIEYAKKLLPLTEFDRLFYANSGAEANEGAIKLALKYTGKSEIITAKDSFHGRTLLTLAATGHEEYREPYLKNLPQGFIEVPYNDIEAIKEAISDETAAIMLEPIQGEGGVNVPSKKYFDEIAEICAE
;
A
#
# COMPACT_ATOMS: atom_id res chain seq x y z
N GLY A 1 -4.13 -24.77 -7.81
CA GLY A 1 -4.91 -24.67 -6.58
C GLY A 1 -6.40 -24.56 -6.85
N LYS A 2 -7.22 -24.81 -5.83
CA LYS A 2 -8.69 -24.66 -5.87
C LYS A 2 -9.20 -24.31 -4.47
N GLY A 3 -9.89 -23.20 -4.32
CA GLY A 3 -10.33 -22.72 -3.00
C GLY A 3 -9.12 -22.51 -2.09
N VAL A 4 -9.11 -23.15 -0.93
CA VAL A 4 -8.03 -23.09 0.05
C VAL A 4 -6.93 -24.13 -0.17
N LYS A 5 -7.06 -24.98 -1.19
CA LYS A 5 -6.15 -26.09 -1.44
C LYS A 5 -5.18 -25.78 -2.58
N VAL A 6 -3.95 -26.21 -2.40
CA VAL A 6 -2.89 -26.19 -3.43
C VAL A 6 -2.25 -27.57 -3.53
N TRP A 7 -1.68 -27.88 -4.68
CA TRP A 7 -0.96 -29.13 -4.93
C TRP A 7 0.42 -28.80 -5.49
N ASP A 8 1.41 -29.54 -5.03
CA ASP A 8 2.73 -29.50 -5.64
C ASP A 8 2.78 -30.29 -6.97
N LYS A 9 3.95 -30.30 -7.62
CA LYS A 9 4.14 -30.99 -8.89
C LYS A 9 4.01 -32.53 -8.80
N ASP A 10 4.17 -33.07 -7.58
CA ASP A 10 4.07 -34.51 -7.31
C ASP A 10 2.65 -34.92 -6.89
N GLY A 11 1.70 -33.97 -6.84
CA GLY A 11 0.31 -34.20 -6.53
C GLY A 11 -0.03 -34.17 -5.03
N ASN A 12 0.91 -33.84 -4.15
CA ASN A 12 0.63 -33.72 -2.73
C ASN A 12 -0.24 -32.50 -2.45
N GLU A 13 -1.29 -32.68 -1.62
CA GLU A 13 -2.25 -31.65 -1.27
C GLU A 13 -1.83 -30.90 0.00
N TYR A 14 -1.96 -29.57 -0.03
CA TYR A 14 -1.72 -28.68 1.10
C TYR A 14 -2.88 -27.70 1.28
N ILE A 15 -3.09 -27.24 2.52
CA ILE A 15 -3.95 -26.09 2.80
C ILE A 15 -3.07 -24.83 2.72
N ASP A 16 -3.46 -23.91 1.85
CA ASP A 16 -2.77 -22.62 1.69
C ASP A 16 -3.23 -21.64 2.79
N MET A 17 -2.49 -21.61 3.90
CA MET A 17 -2.72 -20.65 4.99
C MET A 17 -2.03 -19.29 4.73
N PHE A 18 -1.18 -19.20 3.70
CA PHE A 18 -0.44 -18.00 3.36
C PHE A 18 -1.17 -17.11 2.35
N ALA A 19 -2.00 -17.72 1.50
CA ALA A 19 -2.86 -17.07 0.52
C ALA A 19 -2.14 -16.00 -0.35
N GLY A 20 -0.86 -16.24 -0.68
CA GLY A 20 -0.05 -15.29 -1.45
C GLY A 20 0.18 -13.98 -0.71
N ILE A 21 0.46 -14.04 0.59
CA ILE A 21 0.55 -12.89 1.53
C ILE A 21 -0.79 -12.12 1.53
N ALA A 22 -1.87 -12.86 1.87
CA ALA A 22 -3.25 -12.36 1.96
C ALA A 22 -3.87 -11.82 0.63
N VAL A 23 -3.25 -12.07 -0.52
CA VAL A 23 -3.75 -11.60 -1.83
C VAL A 23 -4.94 -12.43 -2.32
N ASN A 24 -4.93 -13.76 -2.09
CA ASN A 24 -5.95 -14.69 -2.56
C ASN A 24 -7.18 -14.77 -1.63
N ALA A 25 -7.76 -13.63 -1.27
CA ALA A 25 -8.91 -13.56 -0.35
C ALA A 25 -10.13 -14.38 -0.80
N LEU A 26 -10.31 -14.62 -2.11
CA LEU A 26 -11.38 -15.45 -2.68
C LEU A 26 -10.99 -16.93 -2.79
N GLY A 27 -9.74 -17.28 -2.49
CA GLY A 27 -9.17 -18.59 -2.75
C GLY A 27 -8.76 -18.80 -4.22
N HIS A 28 -8.05 -19.90 -4.46
CA HIS A 28 -7.53 -20.25 -5.78
C HIS A 28 -8.65 -20.61 -6.77
N ALA A 29 -8.50 -20.15 -8.01
CA ALA A 29 -9.41 -20.45 -9.13
C ALA A 29 -10.90 -20.18 -8.82
N HIS A 30 -11.20 -19.07 -8.14
CA HIS A 30 -12.59 -18.71 -7.84
C HIS A 30 -13.40 -18.53 -9.15
N PRO A 31 -14.53 -19.25 -9.34
CA PRO A 31 -15.21 -19.30 -10.65
C PRO A 31 -15.62 -17.94 -11.19
N LYS A 32 -16.15 -17.05 -10.35
CA LYS A 32 -16.55 -15.70 -10.77
C LYS A 32 -15.35 -14.87 -11.24
N LEU A 33 -14.19 -15.00 -10.57
CA LEU A 33 -12.98 -14.29 -10.95
C LEU A 33 -12.43 -14.82 -12.27
N VAL A 34 -12.34 -16.15 -12.41
CA VAL A 34 -11.89 -16.80 -13.64
C VAL A 34 -12.75 -16.39 -14.83
N ASN A 35 -14.08 -16.48 -14.71
CA ASN A 35 -15.00 -16.10 -15.78
C ASN A 35 -14.89 -14.61 -16.14
N ALA A 36 -14.74 -13.74 -15.15
CA ALA A 36 -14.59 -12.30 -15.40
C ALA A 36 -13.29 -12.00 -16.18
N LEU A 37 -12.18 -12.64 -15.79
CA LEU A 37 -10.88 -12.47 -16.47
C LEU A 37 -10.92 -13.02 -17.90
N GLN A 38 -11.49 -14.21 -18.11
CA GLN A 38 -11.66 -14.81 -19.44
C GLN A 38 -12.50 -13.90 -20.34
N GLY A 39 -13.65 -13.43 -19.87
CA GLY A 39 -14.51 -12.54 -20.66
C GLY A 39 -13.88 -11.17 -20.92
N GLN A 40 -13.03 -10.66 -20.04
CA GLN A 40 -12.35 -9.39 -20.25
C GLN A 40 -11.18 -9.52 -21.24
N VAL A 41 -10.41 -10.59 -21.17
CA VAL A 41 -9.28 -10.83 -22.08
C VAL A 41 -9.71 -10.94 -23.53
N GLU A 42 -10.92 -11.47 -23.79
CA GLU A 42 -11.51 -11.54 -25.13
C GLU A 42 -11.95 -10.17 -25.68
N LYS A 43 -12.18 -9.18 -24.81
CA LYS A 43 -12.64 -7.84 -25.22
C LYS A 43 -11.50 -6.86 -25.37
N LEU A 44 -10.69 -6.73 -24.32
CA LEU A 44 -9.65 -5.71 -24.23
C LEU A 44 -8.65 -6.06 -23.14
N ILE A 45 -7.36 -6.15 -23.51
CA ILE A 45 -6.28 -6.39 -22.57
C ILE A 45 -5.71 -5.07 -22.05
N HIS A 46 -5.33 -4.15 -22.96
CA HIS A 46 -4.70 -2.89 -22.58
C HIS A 46 -4.89 -1.79 -23.65
N VAL A 47 -5.10 -0.55 -23.21
CA VAL A 47 -5.21 0.62 -24.09
C VAL A 47 -4.44 1.84 -23.57
N SER A 48 -3.62 1.69 -22.52
CA SER A 48 -3.00 2.83 -21.85
C SER A 48 -4.06 3.74 -21.16
N ASN A 49 -3.61 4.73 -20.43
CA ASN A 49 -4.47 5.77 -19.83
C ASN A 49 -4.83 6.91 -20.80
N ILE A 50 -4.43 6.78 -22.08
CA ILE A 50 -4.81 7.72 -23.14
C ILE A 50 -6.30 7.54 -23.49
N TYR A 51 -6.84 6.34 -23.32
CA TYR A 51 -8.23 6.02 -23.60
C TYR A 51 -8.97 5.57 -22.34
N TYR A 52 -10.25 5.84 -22.30
CA TYR A 52 -11.14 5.31 -21.26
C TYR A 52 -11.42 3.82 -21.50
N ASN A 53 -11.50 3.06 -20.42
CA ASN A 53 -11.97 1.68 -20.45
C ASN A 53 -13.03 1.45 -19.37
N GLU A 54 -14.01 0.61 -19.69
CA GLU A 54 -15.15 0.35 -18.80
C GLU A 54 -14.75 -0.23 -17.45
N PRO A 55 -13.87 -1.26 -17.34
CA PRO A 55 -13.51 -1.82 -16.04
C PRO A 55 -12.93 -0.80 -15.05
N ALA A 56 -12.06 0.10 -15.51
CA ALA A 56 -11.49 1.14 -14.66
C ALA A 56 -12.56 2.14 -14.19
N ILE A 57 -13.44 2.58 -15.12
CA ILE A 57 -14.53 3.51 -14.80
C ILE A 57 -15.51 2.89 -13.81
N GLU A 58 -15.96 1.66 -14.05
CA GLU A 58 -16.91 0.97 -13.18
C GLU A 58 -16.33 0.68 -11.80
N TYR A 59 -15.02 0.37 -11.72
CA TYR A 59 -14.34 0.22 -10.44
C TYR A 59 -14.30 1.55 -9.67
N ALA A 60 -13.91 2.65 -10.33
CA ALA A 60 -13.89 3.98 -9.71
C ALA A 60 -15.29 4.39 -9.20
N LYS A 61 -16.36 4.17 -9.99
CA LYS A 61 -17.73 4.43 -9.56
C LYS A 61 -18.18 3.65 -8.33
N LYS A 62 -17.62 2.44 -8.13
CA LYS A 62 -17.91 1.62 -6.95
C LYS A 62 -17.08 2.00 -5.74
N LEU A 63 -15.82 2.37 -5.95
CA LEU A 63 -14.87 2.62 -4.87
C LEU A 63 -15.01 4.04 -4.30
N LEU A 64 -15.06 5.07 -5.14
CA LEU A 64 -15.07 6.47 -4.71
C LEU A 64 -16.19 6.82 -3.71
N PRO A 65 -17.45 6.34 -3.88
CA PRO A 65 -18.50 6.61 -2.91
C PRO A 65 -18.31 6.02 -1.52
N LEU A 66 -17.33 5.12 -1.37
CA LEU A 66 -16.94 4.52 -0.08
C LEU A 66 -15.77 5.27 0.60
N THR A 67 -15.31 6.35 0.01
CA THR A 67 -14.18 7.17 0.46
C THR A 67 -14.57 8.64 0.47
N GLU A 68 -13.72 9.48 1.06
CA GLU A 68 -13.84 10.95 1.03
C GLU A 68 -13.13 11.58 -0.19
N PHE A 69 -12.64 10.75 -1.13
CA PHE A 69 -11.88 11.20 -2.29
C PHE A 69 -12.74 11.32 -3.56
N ASP A 70 -12.41 12.30 -4.40
CA ASP A 70 -13.09 12.56 -5.68
C ASP A 70 -12.41 11.85 -6.86
N ARG A 71 -11.18 11.39 -6.69
CA ARG A 71 -10.35 10.85 -7.76
C ARG A 71 -9.59 9.62 -7.32
N LEU A 72 -9.25 8.78 -8.30
CA LEU A 72 -8.52 7.54 -8.12
C LEU A 72 -7.30 7.50 -9.07
N PHE A 73 -6.17 7.10 -8.54
CA PHE A 73 -4.96 6.81 -9.29
C PHE A 73 -4.73 5.29 -9.32
N TYR A 74 -4.64 4.72 -10.52
CA TYR A 74 -4.36 3.30 -10.70
C TYR A 74 -2.86 3.05 -10.84
N ALA A 75 -2.37 2.02 -10.17
CA ALA A 75 -1.00 1.56 -10.23
C ALA A 75 -0.94 0.01 -10.32
N ASN A 76 0.20 -0.54 -10.74
CA ASN A 76 0.35 -1.99 -10.92
C ASN A 76 0.69 -2.71 -9.60
N SER A 77 1.11 -1.98 -8.59
CA SER A 77 1.50 -2.53 -7.28
C SER A 77 1.32 -1.51 -6.16
N GLY A 78 1.30 -2.01 -4.90
CA GLY A 78 1.32 -1.13 -3.73
C GLY A 78 2.55 -0.22 -3.69
N ALA A 79 3.72 -0.71 -4.10
CA ALA A 79 4.93 0.11 -4.19
C ALA A 79 4.75 1.29 -5.15
N GLU A 80 4.18 1.07 -6.35
CA GLU A 80 3.90 2.15 -7.31
C GLU A 80 2.83 3.13 -6.79
N ALA A 81 1.81 2.63 -6.10
CA ALA A 81 0.80 3.48 -5.46
C ALA A 81 1.44 4.38 -4.40
N ASN A 82 2.30 3.83 -3.55
CA ASN A 82 3.03 4.56 -2.53
C ASN A 82 4.04 5.56 -3.14
N GLU A 83 4.76 5.21 -4.22
CA GLU A 83 5.57 6.14 -5.01
C GLU A 83 4.73 7.33 -5.48
N GLY A 84 3.54 7.06 -6.00
CA GLY A 84 2.60 8.08 -6.44
C GLY A 84 2.15 9.00 -5.31
N ALA A 85 1.80 8.43 -4.14
CA ALA A 85 1.35 9.16 -2.97
C ALA A 85 2.46 10.06 -2.40
N ILE A 86 3.68 9.53 -2.23
CA ILE A 86 4.85 10.29 -1.76
C ILE A 86 5.14 11.46 -2.70
N LYS A 87 5.23 11.19 -4.01
CA LYS A 87 5.48 12.24 -5.03
C LYS A 87 4.38 13.30 -5.05
N LEU A 88 3.13 12.90 -4.85
CA LEU A 88 2.00 13.83 -4.77
C LEU A 88 2.13 14.73 -3.54
N ALA A 89 2.41 14.17 -2.36
CA ALA A 89 2.59 14.92 -1.12
C ALA A 89 3.73 15.95 -1.23
N LEU A 90 4.89 15.53 -1.69
CA LEU A 90 6.05 16.41 -1.88
C LEU A 90 5.77 17.53 -2.90
N LYS A 91 5.12 17.19 -4.02
CA LYS A 91 4.77 18.18 -5.06
C LYS A 91 3.71 19.16 -4.59
N TYR A 92 2.71 18.71 -3.87
CA TYR A 92 1.58 19.54 -3.41
C TYR A 92 2.02 20.53 -2.34
N THR A 93 2.82 20.07 -1.38
CA THR A 93 3.28 20.89 -0.25
C THR A 93 4.51 21.73 -0.57
N GLY A 94 5.35 21.29 -1.50
CA GLY A 94 6.67 21.85 -1.77
C GLY A 94 7.68 21.53 -0.67
N LYS A 95 7.33 20.67 0.28
CA LYS A 95 8.17 20.26 1.43
C LYS A 95 8.90 18.95 1.11
N SER A 96 9.83 18.53 1.99
CA SER A 96 10.80 17.47 1.68
C SER A 96 10.75 16.25 2.60
N GLU A 97 9.98 16.29 3.71
CA GLU A 97 9.98 15.24 4.72
C GLU A 97 8.67 14.45 4.77
N ILE A 98 8.80 13.14 4.95
CA ILE A 98 7.68 12.20 5.18
C ILE A 98 7.94 11.48 6.50
N ILE A 99 7.01 11.56 7.43
CA ILE A 99 7.07 10.80 8.68
C ILE A 99 6.57 9.38 8.40
N THR A 100 7.33 8.36 8.81
CA THR A 100 7.01 6.94 8.68
C THR A 100 7.15 6.24 10.03
N ALA A 101 6.75 4.98 10.14
CA ALA A 101 6.86 4.25 11.40
C ALA A 101 7.90 3.13 11.34
N LYS A 102 8.51 2.81 12.49
CA LYS A 102 9.30 1.59 12.69
C LYS A 102 8.48 0.35 12.34
N ASP A 103 9.14 -0.68 11.86
CA ASP A 103 8.53 -1.96 11.47
C ASP A 103 7.45 -1.84 10.37
N SER A 104 7.39 -0.70 9.67
CA SER A 104 6.49 -0.51 8.54
C SER A 104 7.01 -1.14 7.25
N PHE A 105 6.08 -1.49 6.36
CA PHE A 105 6.40 -1.97 5.02
C PHE A 105 5.64 -1.17 3.96
N HIS A 106 6.37 -0.43 3.11
CA HIS A 106 5.78 0.43 2.07
C HIS A 106 6.15 0.03 0.65
N GLY A 107 7.07 -0.92 0.46
CA GLY A 107 7.52 -1.43 -0.83
C GLY A 107 9.03 -1.61 -0.92
N ARG A 108 9.50 -1.99 -2.12
CA ARG A 108 10.92 -2.29 -2.39
C ARG A 108 11.51 -1.50 -3.55
N THR A 109 10.82 -0.51 -4.10
CA THR A 109 11.43 0.51 -4.96
C THR A 109 12.29 1.43 -4.09
N LEU A 110 13.28 2.14 -4.63
CA LEU A 110 14.20 2.91 -3.80
C LEU A 110 13.50 3.91 -2.87
N LEU A 111 12.47 4.60 -3.37
CA LEU A 111 11.73 5.58 -2.58
C LEU A 111 10.87 4.90 -1.49
N THR A 112 10.12 3.86 -1.83
CA THR A 112 9.30 3.12 -0.86
C THR A 112 10.14 2.28 0.09
N LEU A 113 11.33 1.83 -0.34
CA LEU A 113 12.30 1.19 0.54
C LEU A 113 12.86 2.16 1.57
N ALA A 114 13.14 3.41 1.19
CA ALA A 114 13.55 4.45 2.12
C ALA A 114 12.46 4.76 3.17
N ALA A 115 11.18 4.67 2.79
CA ALA A 115 10.04 4.82 3.68
C ALA A 115 9.77 3.61 4.59
N THR A 116 10.29 2.42 4.23
CA THR A 116 10.06 1.15 4.95
C THR A 116 10.88 1.10 6.24
N GLY A 117 10.24 0.78 7.37
CA GLY A 117 10.84 0.78 8.71
C GLY A 117 11.62 -0.49 9.07
N HIS A 118 11.83 -1.43 8.14
CA HIS A 118 12.64 -2.63 8.34
C HIS A 118 14.11 -2.37 7.97
N GLU A 119 14.98 -2.27 8.96
CA GLU A 119 16.41 -1.97 8.76
C GLU A 119 17.11 -2.99 7.87
N GLU A 120 16.83 -4.29 8.05
CA GLU A 120 17.42 -5.38 7.28
C GLU A 120 17.15 -5.27 5.76
N TYR A 121 16.02 -4.68 5.36
CA TYR A 121 15.71 -4.45 3.95
C TYR A 121 16.44 -3.23 3.40
N ARG A 122 16.70 -2.22 4.22
CA ARG A 122 17.35 -0.97 3.84
C ARG A 122 18.86 -1.06 3.84
N GLU A 123 19.46 -1.83 4.79
CA GLU A 123 20.89 -1.90 5.03
C GLU A 123 21.75 -2.04 3.76
N PRO A 124 21.44 -2.97 2.82
CA PRO A 124 22.25 -3.15 1.61
C PRO A 124 22.24 -1.92 0.67
N TYR A 125 21.30 -1.01 0.85
CA TYR A 125 21.05 0.11 -0.07
C TYR A 125 21.19 1.49 0.58
N LEU A 126 21.56 1.60 1.84
CA LEU A 126 21.59 2.85 2.62
C LEU A 126 22.26 4.03 1.89
N LYS A 127 23.33 3.77 1.14
CA LYS A 127 24.05 4.82 0.37
C LYS A 127 23.28 5.34 -0.85
N ASN A 128 22.27 4.61 -1.29
CA ASN A 128 21.52 4.90 -2.49
C ASN A 128 20.06 5.31 -2.21
N LEU A 129 19.63 5.20 -0.94
CA LEU A 129 18.26 5.55 -0.58
C LEU A 129 18.04 7.06 -0.60
N PRO A 130 16.91 7.53 -1.12
CA PRO A 130 16.46 8.91 -0.95
C PRO A 130 16.38 9.29 0.53
N GLN A 131 16.72 10.53 0.83
CA GLN A 131 16.60 11.11 2.16
C GLN A 131 15.22 11.75 2.35
N GLY A 132 14.93 12.21 3.57
CA GLY A 132 13.68 12.92 3.92
C GLY A 132 12.61 12.01 4.54
N PHE A 133 12.97 10.79 4.96
CA PHE A 133 12.06 9.93 5.73
C PHE A 133 12.44 9.96 7.20
N ILE A 134 11.49 10.38 8.05
CA ILE A 134 11.65 10.49 9.49
C ILE A 134 10.90 9.34 10.14
N GLU A 135 11.64 8.39 10.70
CA GLU A 135 11.09 7.18 11.30
C GLU A 135 10.77 7.38 12.78
N VAL A 136 9.53 7.11 13.19
CA VAL A 136 9.04 7.20 14.58
C VAL A 136 8.52 5.85 15.06
N PRO A 137 8.39 5.61 16.38
CA PRO A 137 7.69 4.45 16.89
C PRO A 137 6.23 4.40 16.41
N TYR A 138 5.75 3.21 16.04
CA TYR A 138 4.35 3.03 15.67
C TYR A 138 3.44 3.14 16.89
N ASN A 139 2.25 3.73 16.72
CA ASN A 139 1.27 3.96 17.78
C ASN A 139 1.76 4.89 18.91
N ASP A 140 2.68 5.81 18.58
CA ASP A 140 3.20 6.85 19.48
C ASP A 140 2.90 8.23 18.89
N ILE A 141 1.86 8.88 19.40
CA ILE A 141 1.41 10.18 18.90
C ILE A 141 2.37 11.32 19.29
N GLU A 142 2.99 11.22 20.45
CA GLU A 142 3.94 12.24 20.91
C GLU A 142 5.22 12.21 20.05
N ALA A 143 5.70 11.02 19.68
CA ALA A 143 6.81 10.90 18.76
C ALA A 143 6.51 11.50 17.37
N ILE A 144 5.25 11.37 16.89
CA ILE A 144 4.82 12.04 15.66
C ILE A 144 4.86 13.55 15.81
N LYS A 145 4.30 14.11 16.90
CA LYS A 145 4.32 15.55 17.16
C LYS A 145 5.72 16.13 17.25
N GLU A 146 6.63 15.41 17.91
CA GLU A 146 8.04 15.82 18.02
C GLU A 146 8.80 15.76 16.68
N ALA A 147 8.38 14.86 15.78
CA ALA A 147 8.99 14.69 14.46
C ALA A 147 8.51 15.73 13.42
N ILE A 148 7.40 16.42 13.67
CA ILE A 148 6.86 17.41 12.75
C ILE A 148 7.78 18.64 12.70
N SER A 149 8.12 19.05 11.48
CA SER A 149 8.89 20.26 11.17
C SER A 149 8.19 21.09 10.10
N ASP A 150 8.75 22.25 9.78
CA ASP A 150 8.30 23.08 8.66
C ASP A 150 8.46 22.38 7.30
N GLU A 151 9.32 21.37 7.23
CA GLU A 151 9.57 20.54 6.05
C GLU A 151 8.67 19.29 5.96
N THR A 152 7.85 19.01 6.95
CA THR A 152 6.98 17.83 6.95
C THR A 152 5.88 17.96 5.89
N ALA A 153 5.92 17.12 4.88
CA ALA A 153 4.97 17.05 3.77
C ALA A 153 3.77 16.14 4.06
N ALA A 154 4.01 15.02 4.76
CA ALA A 154 2.98 14.02 5.05
C ALA A 154 3.41 13.05 6.16
N ILE A 155 2.42 12.33 6.68
CA ILE A 155 2.59 11.18 7.56
C ILE A 155 2.10 9.95 6.79
N MET A 156 2.96 8.92 6.64
CA MET A 156 2.67 7.70 5.89
C MET A 156 2.70 6.49 6.82
N LEU A 157 1.55 5.84 7.01
CA LEU A 157 1.36 4.78 7.98
C LEU A 157 0.50 3.64 7.41
N GLU A 158 0.65 2.45 7.98
CA GLU A 158 -0.27 1.33 7.79
C GLU A 158 -1.37 1.39 8.85
N PRO A 159 -2.65 1.17 8.50
CA PRO A 159 -3.72 1.06 9.49
C PRO A 159 -3.52 -0.11 10.48
N ILE A 160 -2.92 -1.18 10.01
CA ILE A 160 -2.41 -2.31 10.78
C ILE A 160 -1.08 -2.70 10.11
N GLN A 161 0.01 -2.70 10.86
CA GLN A 161 1.28 -3.16 10.30
C GLN A 161 1.22 -4.67 10.07
N GLY A 162 1.27 -5.10 8.81
CA GLY A 162 1.21 -6.51 8.44
C GLY A 162 2.56 -7.20 8.60
N GLU A 163 3.55 -6.75 7.86
CA GLU A 163 4.91 -7.31 7.84
C GLU A 163 5.60 -7.14 9.20
N GLY A 164 5.36 -6.06 9.90
CA GLY A 164 5.91 -5.77 11.23
C GLY A 164 5.37 -6.65 12.37
N GLY A 165 4.48 -7.63 12.09
CA GLY A 165 4.00 -8.58 13.08
C GLY A 165 2.53 -8.42 13.48
N VAL A 166 1.70 -7.89 12.60
CA VAL A 166 0.26 -7.62 12.82
C VAL A 166 0.05 -6.69 14.01
N ASN A 167 0.77 -5.57 14.01
CA ASN A 167 0.65 -4.55 15.05
C ASN A 167 -0.62 -3.72 14.82
N VAL A 168 -1.55 -3.80 15.77
CA VAL A 168 -2.81 -3.05 15.76
C VAL A 168 -2.66 -1.83 16.68
N PRO A 169 -2.86 -0.60 16.20
CA PRO A 169 -2.69 0.59 17.02
C PRO A 169 -3.88 0.79 17.98
N SER A 170 -3.75 1.73 18.90
CA SER A 170 -4.85 2.16 19.76
C SER A 170 -5.99 2.74 18.92
N LYS A 171 -7.22 2.63 19.40
CA LYS A 171 -8.41 3.13 18.70
C LYS A 171 -8.34 4.64 18.36
N LYS A 172 -7.63 5.42 19.16
CA LYS A 172 -7.53 6.88 19.01
C LYS A 172 -6.39 7.33 18.08
N TYR A 173 -5.45 6.42 17.76
CA TYR A 173 -4.21 6.81 17.09
C TYR A 173 -4.44 7.55 15.77
N PHE A 174 -5.30 7.02 14.91
CA PHE A 174 -5.61 7.66 13.62
C PHE A 174 -6.51 8.88 13.74
N ASP A 175 -7.37 8.95 14.77
CA ASP A 175 -8.19 10.13 15.04
C ASP A 175 -7.27 11.32 15.42
N GLU A 176 -6.30 11.08 16.31
CA GLU A 176 -5.33 12.09 16.75
C GLU A 176 -4.38 12.51 15.60
N ILE A 177 -3.99 11.58 14.72
CA ILE A 177 -3.21 11.92 13.51
C ILE A 177 -4.02 12.79 12.54
N ALA A 178 -5.31 12.49 12.36
CA ALA A 178 -6.18 13.29 11.51
C ALA A 178 -6.33 14.72 12.05
N GLU A 179 -6.41 14.90 13.37
CA GLU A 179 -6.41 16.22 14.01
C GLU A 179 -5.10 16.98 13.72
N ILE A 180 -3.94 16.33 13.92
CA ILE A 180 -2.62 16.90 13.60
C ILE A 180 -2.49 17.32 12.13
N CYS A 181 -3.01 16.52 11.21
CA CYS A 181 -2.94 16.84 9.78
C CYS A 181 -3.90 17.96 9.35
N ALA A 182 -4.88 18.33 10.18
CA ALA A 182 -5.80 19.43 9.92
C ALA A 182 -5.28 20.80 10.39
N GLU A 183 -4.29 20.85 11.26
CA GLU A 183 -3.58 22.06 11.72
C GLU A 183 -2.52 22.52 10.72
#